data_18889a468a8d68c7514fc271a90f1618
#
_entry.id   18889a468a8d68c7514fc271a90f1618
#
_cell.length_a   1.000
_cell.length_b   1.000
_cell.length_c   1.000
_cell.angle_alpha   90.00
_cell.angle_beta   90.00
_cell.angle_gamma   90.00
#
_symmetry.space_group_name_H-M   'P 1'
#
loop_
_entity.id
_entity.type
_entity.pdbx_description
1 polymer ?
#
loop_
_entity_poly.entity_id
_entity_poly.type
_entity_poly.pdbx_seq_one_letter_code
_entity_poly.pdbx_strand_id
1 'polypeptide(L)'
;MKQIFKNITILITTIFLTFFSFFNSFAANVEVEMLNKQGKESMVYSQKIVRVNVGESILWKASSKGHNVEFIKGGVPEGVEKFKSKFNKDVEYKFDIPGIYAYWCTPHKTMGMIGFVVVGDDKSNLEEIKKLRFSGKSKKLAKELFNSL
;
A
#
# COMPACT_ATOMS: atom_id res chain seq x y z
N MET A 1 55.26 -21.50 -5.73
CA MET A 1 54.65 -20.18 -6.02
C MET A 1 53.34 -20.26 -6.81
N LYS A 2 53.26 -20.89 -7.99
CA LYS A 2 52.02 -20.99 -8.79
C LYS A 2 50.79 -21.55 -8.07
N GLN A 3 50.98 -22.58 -7.20
CA GLN A 3 49.88 -23.21 -6.46
C GLN A 3 49.27 -22.29 -5.39
N ILE A 4 50.10 -21.50 -4.72
CA ILE A 4 49.67 -20.57 -3.65
C ILE A 4 48.83 -19.45 -4.25
N PHE A 5 49.22 -18.88 -5.40
CA PHE A 5 48.44 -17.84 -6.10
C PHE A 5 47.10 -18.37 -6.55
N LYS A 6 47.04 -19.64 -7.05
CA LYS A 6 45.76 -20.24 -7.49
C LYS A 6 44.78 -20.41 -6.34
N ASN A 7 45.25 -20.83 -5.17
CA ASN A 7 44.41 -21.00 -3.99
C ASN A 7 43.95 -19.66 -3.39
N ILE A 8 44.76 -18.61 -3.43
CA ILE A 8 44.40 -17.27 -2.99
C ILE A 8 43.35 -16.69 -3.92
N THR A 9 43.46 -16.86 -5.23
CA THR A 9 42.47 -16.37 -6.22
C THR A 9 41.11 -17.06 -6.03
N ILE A 10 41.09 -18.38 -5.79
CA ILE A 10 39.86 -19.13 -5.51
C ILE A 10 39.21 -18.66 -4.21
N LEU A 11 40.00 -18.42 -3.16
CA LEU A 11 39.50 -17.95 -1.87
C LEU A 11 38.87 -16.55 -1.96
N ILE A 12 39.51 -15.62 -2.68
CA ILE A 12 38.98 -14.26 -2.90
C ILE A 12 37.71 -14.30 -3.71
N THR A 13 37.61 -15.12 -4.77
CA THR A 13 36.40 -15.25 -5.60
C THR A 13 35.24 -15.85 -4.81
N THR A 14 35.52 -16.82 -3.93
CA THR A 14 34.47 -17.44 -3.09
C THR A 14 33.95 -16.44 -2.05
N ILE A 15 34.81 -15.64 -1.43
CA ILE A 15 34.42 -14.60 -0.46
C ILE A 15 33.60 -13.49 -1.15
N PHE A 16 33.95 -13.13 -2.38
CA PHE A 16 33.19 -12.10 -3.14
C PHE A 16 31.81 -12.59 -3.55
N LEU A 17 31.64 -13.87 -3.91
CA LEU A 17 30.33 -14.46 -4.23
C LEU A 17 29.41 -14.58 -3.01
N THR A 18 29.94 -14.82 -1.82
CA THR A 18 29.14 -14.95 -0.60
C THR A 18 28.67 -13.60 -0.05
N PHE A 19 29.38 -12.50 -0.35
CA PHE A 19 29.01 -11.17 0.14
C PHE A 19 27.87 -10.52 -0.66
N PHE A 20 27.54 -11.03 -1.86
CA PHE A 20 26.47 -10.49 -2.70
C PHE A 20 25.06 -10.99 -2.32
N SER A 21 24.95 -11.93 -1.36
CA SER A 21 23.67 -12.59 -1.04
C SER A 21 22.90 -11.94 0.12
N PHE A 22 23.33 -10.81 0.69
CA PHE A 22 22.68 -10.17 1.85
C PHE A 22 22.08 -8.79 1.56
N PHE A 23 21.65 -8.51 0.33
CA PHE A 23 20.70 -7.45 0.16
C PHE A 23 19.31 -7.97 0.54
N ASN A 24 19.04 -8.05 1.85
CA ASN A 24 17.69 -8.05 2.34
C ASN A 24 17.09 -6.69 1.93
N SER A 25 16.34 -6.66 0.85
CA SER A 25 15.43 -5.55 0.57
C SER A 25 14.42 -5.53 1.71
N PHE A 26 14.66 -4.70 2.72
CA PHE A 26 13.60 -4.32 3.65
C PHE A 26 12.59 -3.58 2.80
N ALA A 27 11.48 -4.23 2.46
CA ALA A 27 10.33 -3.55 1.93
C ALA A 27 9.95 -2.45 2.94
N ALA A 28 9.97 -1.20 2.50
CA ALA A 28 9.60 -0.10 3.38
C ALA A 28 8.11 -0.22 3.67
N ASN A 29 7.75 -0.59 4.88
CA ASN A 29 6.38 -0.62 5.32
C ASN A 29 5.91 0.82 5.54
N VAL A 30 4.98 1.27 4.71
CA VAL A 30 4.29 2.55 4.93
C VAL A 30 3.20 2.31 5.97
N GLU A 31 3.13 3.19 6.97
CA GLU A 31 2.11 3.15 7.99
C GLU A 31 0.99 4.16 7.70
N VAL A 32 -0.26 3.72 7.80
CA VAL A 32 -1.47 4.54 7.68
C VAL A 32 -2.33 4.34 8.91
N GLU A 33 -2.60 5.38 9.66
CA GLU A 33 -3.45 5.30 10.84
C GLU A 33 -4.94 5.40 10.49
N MET A 34 -5.77 4.63 11.18
CA MET A 34 -7.23 4.72 11.15
C MET A 34 -7.69 5.55 12.35
N LEU A 35 -8.21 6.76 12.08
CA LEU A 35 -8.41 7.80 13.10
C LEU A 35 -9.85 8.27 13.15
N ASN A 36 -10.35 8.50 14.38
CA ASN A 36 -11.61 9.19 14.61
C ASN A 36 -11.52 10.67 14.22
N LYS A 37 -10.33 11.29 14.38
CA LYS A 37 -10.12 12.71 14.09
C LYS A 37 -8.67 12.99 13.72
N GLN A 38 -8.47 13.85 12.73
CA GLN A 38 -7.18 14.43 12.36
C GLN A 38 -7.40 15.91 11.98
N GLY A 39 -6.91 16.82 12.81
CA GLY A 39 -7.20 18.24 12.63
C GLY A 39 -8.70 18.55 12.67
N LYS A 40 -9.24 19.09 11.57
CA LYS A 40 -10.68 19.40 11.43
C LYS A 40 -11.49 18.23 10.81
N GLU A 41 -10.84 17.19 10.33
CA GLU A 41 -11.49 16.05 9.71
C GLU A 41 -11.84 14.97 10.73
N SER A 42 -12.96 14.28 10.50
CA SER A 42 -13.40 13.17 11.33
C SER A 42 -13.54 11.91 10.48
N MET A 43 -13.28 10.75 11.07
CA MET A 43 -13.33 9.45 10.43
C MET A 43 -12.44 9.43 9.20
N VAL A 44 -11.12 9.37 9.40
CA VAL A 44 -10.11 9.55 8.36
C VAL A 44 -9.02 8.48 8.43
N TYR A 45 -8.41 8.20 7.29
CA TYR A 45 -7.07 7.63 7.22
C TYR A 45 -6.05 8.77 7.29
N SER A 46 -4.96 8.60 8.03
CA SER A 46 -3.92 9.63 8.19
C SER A 46 -3.32 10.08 6.86
N GLN A 47 -3.29 9.19 5.88
CA GLN A 47 -2.91 9.45 4.49
C GLN A 47 -4.02 8.94 3.56
N LYS A 48 -4.52 9.81 2.69
CA LYS A 48 -5.60 9.48 1.74
C LYS A 48 -5.10 8.95 0.41
N ILE A 49 -3.87 9.29 0.04
CA ILE A 49 -3.14 8.73 -1.11
C ILE A 49 -1.79 8.27 -0.60
N VAL A 50 -1.47 7.01 -0.88
CA VAL A 50 -0.17 6.40 -0.58
C VAL A 50 0.44 5.89 -1.87
N ARG A 51 1.75 6.05 -2.04
CA ARG A 51 2.49 5.51 -3.16
C ARG A 51 3.50 4.48 -2.66
N VAL A 52 3.48 3.30 -3.25
CA VAL A 52 4.38 2.20 -2.90
C VAL A 52 4.91 1.55 -4.18
N ASN A 53 6.08 0.92 -4.08
CA ASN A 53 6.58 0.07 -5.14
C ASN A 53 5.90 -1.30 -5.14
N VAL A 54 5.96 -2.01 -6.26
CA VAL A 54 5.52 -3.41 -6.32
C VAL A 54 6.34 -4.24 -5.33
N GLY A 55 5.65 -5.07 -4.54
CA GLY A 55 6.24 -5.90 -3.48
C GLY A 55 6.34 -5.22 -2.11
N GLU A 56 6.03 -3.93 -1.99
CA GLU A 56 5.95 -3.24 -0.70
C GLU A 56 4.61 -3.47 -0.01
N SER A 57 4.59 -3.22 1.30
CA SER A 57 3.41 -3.39 2.16
C SER A 57 2.96 -2.06 2.75
N ILE A 58 1.67 -1.95 3.04
CA ILE A 58 1.11 -0.92 3.92
C ILE A 58 0.58 -1.58 5.18
N LEU A 59 0.96 -1.03 6.34
CA LEU A 59 0.37 -1.35 7.63
C LEU A 59 -0.69 -0.31 7.98
N TRP A 60 -1.97 -0.70 8.00
CA TRP A 60 -3.03 0.14 8.58
C TRP A 60 -3.16 -0.14 10.06
N LYS A 61 -2.89 0.89 10.87
CA LYS A 61 -2.98 0.82 12.33
C LYS A 61 -4.35 1.24 12.84
N ALA A 62 -4.91 0.44 13.71
CA ALA A 62 -6.18 0.73 14.39
C ALA A 62 -5.97 1.71 15.57
N SER A 63 -5.45 2.92 15.27
CA SER A 63 -5.16 3.95 16.27
C SER A 63 -6.43 4.50 16.97
N SER A 64 -7.59 4.34 16.33
CA SER A 64 -8.90 4.58 16.95
C SER A 64 -9.83 3.38 16.71
N LYS A 65 -10.85 3.21 17.57
CA LYS A 65 -11.84 2.12 17.44
C LYS A 65 -12.90 2.44 16.40
N GLY A 66 -13.53 1.39 15.86
CA GLY A 66 -14.64 1.49 14.92
C GLY A 66 -14.23 1.46 13.44
N HIS A 67 -12.98 1.16 13.14
CA HIS A 67 -12.44 1.23 11.79
C HIS A 67 -11.99 -0.13 11.23
N ASN A 68 -11.96 -0.19 9.92
CA ASN A 68 -11.42 -1.29 9.13
C ASN A 68 -10.95 -0.77 7.75
N VAL A 69 -10.34 -1.64 6.96
CA VAL A 69 -9.98 -1.40 5.55
C VAL A 69 -10.72 -2.40 4.69
N GLU A 70 -11.40 -1.93 3.65
CA GLU A 70 -12.07 -2.76 2.67
C GLU A 70 -11.80 -2.23 1.26
N PHE A 71 -11.28 -3.08 0.37
CA PHE A 71 -11.11 -2.73 -1.03
C PHE A 71 -12.47 -2.59 -1.71
N ILE A 72 -12.62 -1.54 -2.50
CA ILE A 72 -13.87 -1.25 -3.21
C ILE A 72 -13.99 -2.20 -4.40
N LYS A 73 -15.15 -2.84 -4.56
CA LYS A 73 -15.41 -3.71 -5.71
C LYS A 73 -15.27 -2.91 -7.02
N GLY A 74 -14.42 -3.38 -7.95
CA GLY A 74 -14.08 -2.69 -9.19
C GLY A 74 -13.13 -1.52 -9.00
N GLY A 75 -12.57 -1.34 -7.79
CA GLY A 75 -11.61 -0.29 -7.45
C GLY A 75 -10.20 -0.79 -7.20
N VAL A 76 -9.84 -1.93 -7.77
CA VAL A 76 -8.51 -2.53 -7.68
C VAL A 76 -8.10 -3.06 -9.06
N PRO A 77 -6.80 -3.27 -9.33
CA PRO A 77 -6.34 -3.89 -10.58
C PRO A 77 -6.93 -5.28 -10.81
N GLU A 78 -6.93 -5.71 -12.06
CA GLU A 78 -7.35 -7.08 -12.42
C GLU A 78 -6.47 -8.11 -11.71
N GLY A 79 -7.07 -9.22 -11.28
CA GLY A 79 -6.38 -10.29 -10.55
C GLY A 79 -6.26 -10.06 -9.04
N VAL A 80 -6.61 -8.87 -8.54
CA VAL A 80 -6.62 -8.60 -7.09
C VAL A 80 -7.88 -9.17 -6.46
N GLU A 81 -7.69 -10.01 -5.45
CA GLU A 81 -8.80 -10.60 -4.70
C GLU A 81 -9.49 -9.59 -3.77
N LYS A 82 -10.70 -9.94 -3.34
CA LYS A 82 -11.43 -9.13 -2.35
C LYS A 82 -10.67 -9.09 -1.03
N PHE A 83 -10.50 -7.89 -0.51
CA PHE A 83 -9.85 -7.68 0.78
C PHE A 83 -10.74 -6.89 1.72
N LYS A 84 -10.87 -7.38 2.96
CA LYS A 84 -11.57 -6.70 4.04
C LYS A 84 -10.97 -7.12 5.38
N SER A 85 -10.44 -6.16 6.12
CA SER A 85 -9.89 -6.40 7.45
C SER A 85 -10.98 -6.54 8.52
N LYS A 86 -10.61 -7.15 9.65
CA LYS A 86 -11.43 -7.11 10.88
C LYS A 86 -11.44 -5.70 11.45
N PHE A 87 -12.52 -5.35 12.17
CA PHE A 87 -12.59 -4.07 12.90
C PHE A 87 -11.61 -4.03 14.05
N ASN A 88 -11.07 -2.84 14.31
CA ASN A 88 -10.20 -2.56 15.46
C ASN A 88 -8.92 -3.41 15.52
N LYS A 89 -8.43 -3.83 14.37
CA LYS A 89 -7.21 -4.61 14.23
C LYS A 89 -6.26 -3.92 13.27
N ASP A 90 -5.00 -3.94 13.61
CA ASP A 90 -3.94 -3.64 12.65
C ASP A 90 -4.01 -4.67 11.53
N VAL A 91 -3.74 -4.23 10.32
CA VAL A 91 -3.71 -5.08 9.14
C VAL A 91 -2.63 -4.62 8.18
N GLU A 92 -1.87 -5.58 7.71
CA GLU A 92 -0.87 -5.38 6.66
C GLU A 92 -1.35 -6.02 5.36
N TYR A 93 -1.08 -5.35 4.24
CA TYR A 93 -1.32 -5.88 2.91
C TYR A 93 -0.12 -5.58 2.01
N LYS A 94 0.38 -6.63 1.34
CA LYS A 94 1.48 -6.55 0.38
C LYS A 94 0.92 -6.35 -1.02
N PHE A 95 1.50 -5.41 -1.76
CA PHE A 95 1.03 -5.02 -3.10
C PHE A 95 1.91 -5.63 -4.18
N ASP A 96 1.52 -6.79 -4.70
CA ASP A 96 2.29 -7.52 -5.74
C ASP A 96 1.83 -7.19 -7.17
N ILE A 97 0.66 -6.56 -7.35
CA ILE A 97 0.12 -6.18 -8.65
C ILE A 97 0.12 -4.66 -8.77
N PRO A 98 0.75 -4.07 -9.83
CA PRO A 98 0.77 -2.62 -10.03
C PRO A 98 -0.63 -2.07 -10.37
N GLY A 99 -0.84 -0.78 -10.13
CA GLY A 99 -2.09 -0.07 -10.39
C GLY A 99 -2.65 0.67 -9.19
N ILE A 100 -3.86 1.20 -9.31
CA ILE A 100 -4.53 1.98 -8.28
C ILE A 100 -5.51 1.10 -7.50
N TYR A 101 -5.44 1.14 -6.17
CA TYR A 101 -6.32 0.45 -5.25
C TYR A 101 -7.15 1.47 -4.49
N ALA A 102 -8.46 1.44 -4.65
CA ALA A 102 -9.39 2.25 -3.88
C ALA A 102 -9.92 1.46 -2.69
N TYR A 103 -9.91 2.07 -1.52
CA TYR A 103 -10.40 1.46 -0.29
C TYR A 103 -11.19 2.45 0.57
N TRP A 104 -12.00 1.92 1.47
CA TRP A 104 -12.77 2.68 2.45
C TRP A 104 -12.83 1.99 3.80
N CYS A 105 -13.26 2.72 4.80
CA CYS A 105 -13.75 2.18 6.05
C CYS A 105 -15.24 1.84 5.90
N THR A 106 -15.63 0.57 6.11
CA THR A 106 -17.01 0.09 5.86
C THR A 106 -18.09 0.96 6.51
N PRO A 107 -18.05 1.29 7.83
CA PRO A 107 -19.09 2.11 8.46
C PRO A 107 -18.99 3.60 8.12
N HIS A 108 -17.80 4.08 7.72
CA HIS A 108 -17.56 5.51 7.50
C HIS A 108 -17.38 5.91 6.03
N LYS A 109 -17.72 5.01 5.11
CA LYS A 109 -17.58 5.20 3.65
C LYS A 109 -18.34 6.40 3.08
N THR A 110 -19.36 6.91 3.78
CA THR A 110 -20.10 8.10 3.39
C THR A 110 -19.60 9.37 4.08
N MET A 111 -18.77 9.23 5.09
CA MET A 111 -18.28 10.33 5.93
C MET A 111 -16.96 10.93 5.44
N GLY A 112 -16.32 10.36 4.42
CA GLY A 112 -15.05 10.79 3.87
C GLY A 112 -13.89 9.84 4.21
N MET A 113 -14.13 8.69 4.88
CA MET A 113 -13.08 7.76 5.21
C MET A 113 -12.78 6.81 4.04
N ILE A 114 -12.11 7.36 3.05
CA ILE A 114 -11.67 6.68 1.82
C ILE A 114 -10.18 6.93 1.59
N GLY A 115 -9.54 6.07 0.83
CA GLY A 115 -8.14 6.22 0.44
C GLY A 115 -7.83 5.51 -0.87
N PHE A 116 -6.65 5.83 -1.41
CA PHE A 116 -6.10 5.22 -2.61
C PHE A 116 -4.64 4.84 -2.39
N VAL A 117 -4.25 3.71 -2.96
CA VAL A 117 -2.84 3.32 -3.07
C VAL A 117 -2.49 3.30 -4.56
N VAL A 118 -1.37 3.91 -4.92
CA VAL A 118 -0.79 3.83 -6.26
C VAL A 118 0.45 2.95 -6.16
N VAL A 119 0.43 1.81 -6.84
CA VAL A 119 1.47 0.79 -6.80
C VAL A 119 2.30 0.82 -8.06
N GLY A 120 3.60 1.03 -7.95
CA GLY A 120 4.54 1.05 -9.07
C GLY A 120 4.30 2.19 -10.07
N ASP A 121 3.70 3.31 -9.63
CA ASP A 121 3.29 4.45 -10.46
C ASP A 121 2.38 4.07 -11.67
N ASP A 122 1.80 2.87 -11.64
CA ASP A 122 0.86 2.42 -12.65
C ASP A 122 -0.53 3.06 -12.44
N LYS A 123 -1.05 3.67 -13.49
CA LYS A 123 -2.36 4.31 -13.54
C LYS A 123 -3.25 3.74 -14.63
N SER A 124 -2.97 2.54 -15.11
CA SER A 124 -3.69 1.89 -16.22
C SER A 124 -5.18 1.74 -15.95
N ASN A 125 -5.56 1.53 -14.67
CA ASN A 125 -6.95 1.40 -14.23
C ASN A 125 -7.58 2.72 -13.72
N LEU A 126 -6.97 3.88 -13.96
CA LEU A 126 -7.45 5.17 -13.44
C LEU A 126 -8.88 5.50 -13.90
N GLU A 127 -9.23 5.19 -15.13
CA GLU A 127 -10.56 5.49 -15.66
C GLU A 127 -11.65 4.61 -15.02
N GLU A 128 -11.33 3.38 -14.61
CA GLU A 128 -12.21 2.51 -13.83
C GLU A 128 -12.38 3.06 -12.42
N ILE A 129 -11.29 3.53 -11.79
CA ILE A 129 -11.31 4.18 -10.47
C ILE A 129 -12.21 5.41 -10.49
N LYS A 130 -12.17 6.24 -11.53
CA LYS A 130 -13.04 7.43 -11.67
C LYS A 130 -14.53 7.10 -11.82
N LYS A 131 -14.87 5.88 -12.28
CA LYS A 131 -16.26 5.40 -12.41
C LYS A 131 -16.84 4.90 -11.09
N LEU A 132 -16.02 4.73 -10.04
CA LEU A 132 -16.50 4.28 -8.73
C LEU A 132 -17.54 5.23 -8.14
N ARG A 133 -18.56 4.64 -7.52
CA ARG A 133 -19.65 5.40 -6.92
C ARG A 133 -19.39 5.66 -5.45
N PHE A 134 -19.08 6.90 -5.15
CA PHE A 134 -18.98 7.40 -3.78
C PHE A 134 -20.25 8.19 -3.40
N SER A 135 -20.58 8.23 -2.12
CA SER A 135 -21.75 8.95 -1.58
C SER A 135 -21.39 9.81 -0.38
N GLY A 136 -22.26 10.74 0.00
CA GLY A 136 -22.02 11.66 1.11
C GLY A 136 -20.78 12.53 0.89
N LYS A 137 -20.01 12.75 1.94
CA LYS A 137 -18.76 13.53 1.90
C LYS A 137 -17.69 12.87 1.00
N SER A 138 -17.68 11.55 0.92
CA SER A 138 -16.72 10.80 0.08
C SER A 138 -16.86 11.11 -1.40
N LYS A 139 -18.05 11.50 -1.89
CA LYS A 139 -18.27 11.87 -3.30
C LYS A 139 -17.46 13.11 -3.71
N LYS A 140 -17.43 14.14 -2.85
CA LYS A 140 -16.64 15.35 -3.10
C LYS A 140 -15.16 15.06 -2.95
N LEU A 141 -14.79 14.40 -1.84
CA LEU A 141 -13.40 14.07 -1.55
C LEU A 141 -12.76 13.19 -2.64
N ALA A 142 -13.47 12.17 -3.15
CA ALA A 142 -12.95 11.32 -4.21
C ALA A 142 -12.61 12.11 -5.48
N LYS A 143 -13.49 13.07 -5.88
CA LYS A 143 -13.21 13.92 -7.03
C LYS A 143 -11.97 14.80 -6.85
N GLU A 144 -11.73 15.29 -5.64
CA GLU A 144 -10.52 16.06 -5.30
C GLU A 144 -9.28 15.17 -5.38
N LEU A 145 -9.35 13.96 -4.80
CA LEU A 145 -8.23 13.01 -4.78
C LEU A 145 -7.88 12.47 -6.18
N PHE A 146 -8.86 12.30 -7.07
CA PHE A 146 -8.60 11.84 -8.46
C PHE A 146 -7.64 12.75 -9.23
N ASN A 147 -7.59 14.04 -8.92
CA ASN A 147 -6.66 14.99 -9.55
C ASN A 147 -5.22 14.79 -9.06
N SER A 148 -5.03 14.05 -7.99
CA SER A 148 -3.73 13.78 -7.36
C SER A 148 -3.24 12.33 -7.56
N LEU A 149 -4.05 11.48 -8.22
CA LEU A 149 -3.67 10.12 -8.65
C LEU A 149 -2.90 10.12 -9.99
#